data_f229e10fee19a9f1f107560518bc7ac7
#
_entry.id   f229e10fee19a9f1f107560518bc7ac7
#
_cell.length_a   1.000
_cell.length_b   1.000
_cell.length_c   1.000
_cell.angle_alpha   90.00
_cell.angle_beta   90.00
_cell.angle_gamma   90.00
#
_symmetry.space_group_name_H-M   'P 1'
#
loop_
_entity.id
_entity.type
_entity.pdbx_description
1 polymer ?
#
loop_
_entity_poly.entity_id
_entity_poly.type
_entity_poly.pdbx_seq_one_letter_code
_entity_poly.pdbx_strand_id
1 'polypeptide(L)'
;MILDGEKRYFRNAGPNLFRVDSTCYDIKIAKEGTSPSGSEKVNMENLPEIISAVKKEGKAIVAPKRMRVTYTLTVDTNAVPAGKIIRCWLPYPRQDQARQQDVEFISASEPQYTFSSPECRHSTLYMEKRAVEGEPTVSPKPLSLPPTANGII
;
A
#
# COMPACT_ATOMS: atom_id res chain seq x y z
N MET A 1 18.02 12.70 -11.69
CA MET A 1 18.63 11.54 -12.37
C MET A 1 18.84 11.91 -13.83
N ILE A 2 19.96 11.53 -14.42
CA ILE A 2 20.21 11.71 -15.86
C ILE A 2 20.03 10.34 -16.51
N LEU A 3 19.17 10.24 -17.52
CA LEU A 3 18.94 9.06 -18.34
C LEU A 3 19.08 9.49 -19.81
N ASP A 4 19.93 8.81 -20.55
CA ASP A 4 20.22 9.09 -21.98
C ASP A 4 20.58 10.57 -22.23
N GLY A 5 21.36 11.19 -21.31
CA GLY A 5 21.78 12.60 -21.38
C GLY A 5 20.71 13.62 -20.97
N GLU A 6 19.49 13.20 -20.70
CA GLU A 6 18.39 14.08 -20.28
C GLU A 6 18.12 14.03 -18.78
N LYS A 7 17.79 15.18 -18.18
CA LYS A 7 17.29 15.23 -16.81
C LYS A 7 15.89 14.63 -16.74
N ARG A 8 15.76 13.54 -15.99
CA ARG A 8 14.48 12.90 -15.69
C ARG A 8 14.16 13.03 -14.19
N TYR A 9 12.91 13.27 -13.89
CA TYR A 9 12.39 13.35 -12.52
C TYR A 9 11.46 12.20 -12.25
N PHE A 10 11.49 11.68 -11.02
CA PHE A 10 10.49 10.71 -10.60
C PHE A 10 9.10 11.36 -10.66
N ARG A 11 8.12 10.59 -11.09
CA ARG A 11 6.72 11.05 -11.22
C ARG A 11 6.20 11.72 -9.93
N ASN A 12 6.62 11.22 -8.77
CA ASN A 12 6.19 11.72 -7.47
C ASN A 12 7.18 12.72 -6.84
N ALA A 13 8.17 13.22 -7.58
CA ALA A 13 9.15 14.18 -7.04
C ALA A 13 8.47 15.49 -6.60
N GLY A 14 7.55 16.01 -7.39
CA GLY A 14 6.79 17.23 -7.05
C GLY A 14 5.93 17.03 -5.79
N PRO A 15 5.01 16.04 -5.76
CA PRO A 15 4.21 15.77 -4.56
C PRO A 15 5.03 15.54 -3.29
N ASN A 16 6.20 14.89 -3.40
CA ASN A 16 7.07 14.69 -2.24
C ASN A 16 7.75 15.99 -1.79
N LEU A 17 8.14 16.86 -2.71
CA LEU A 17 8.70 18.17 -2.38
C LEU A 17 7.72 18.99 -1.56
N PHE A 18 6.44 19.00 -1.93
CA PHE A 18 5.39 19.72 -1.20
C PHE A 18 5.17 19.22 0.23
N ARG A 19 5.64 18.02 0.56
CA ARG A 19 5.55 17.48 1.93
C ARG A 19 6.69 17.93 2.83
N VAL A 20 7.85 18.24 2.25
CA VAL A 20 9.07 18.56 3.01
C VAL A 20 9.39 20.04 3.01
N ASP A 21 8.85 20.80 2.07
CA ASP A 21 9.08 22.24 1.93
C ASP A 21 7.75 23.00 2.03
N SER A 22 7.56 23.73 3.12
CA SER A 22 6.33 24.51 3.37
C SER A 22 6.11 25.59 2.33
N THR A 23 7.18 26.22 1.82
CA THR A 23 7.07 27.24 0.77
C THR A 23 6.51 26.67 -0.52
N CYS A 24 6.95 25.46 -0.89
CA CYS A 24 6.42 24.74 -2.04
C CYS A 24 4.95 24.31 -1.82
N TYR A 25 4.58 23.96 -0.59
CA TYR A 25 3.20 23.64 -0.23
C TYR A 25 2.28 24.86 -0.41
N ASP A 26 2.69 26.03 0.04
CA ASP A 26 1.92 27.27 -0.12
C ASP A 26 1.70 27.61 -1.60
N ILE A 27 2.71 27.41 -2.44
CA ILE A 27 2.59 27.58 -3.90
C ILE A 27 1.56 26.59 -4.49
N LYS A 28 1.57 25.33 -4.03
CA LYS A 28 0.58 24.34 -4.44
C LYS A 28 -0.83 24.80 -4.10
N ILE A 29 -1.04 25.19 -2.83
CA ILE A 29 -2.35 25.66 -2.36
C ILE A 29 -2.83 26.87 -3.14
N ALA A 30 -1.95 27.82 -3.45
CA ALA A 30 -2.30 29.00 -4.25
C ALA A 30 -2.73 28.65 -5.68
N LYS A 31 -2.18 27.58 -6.27
CA LYS A 31 -2.52 27.14 -7.64
C LYS A 31 -3.69 26.20 -7.74
N GLU A 32 -3.81 25.26 -6.81
CA GLU A 32 -4.74 24.13 -6.88
C GLU A 32 -5.92 24.26 -5.89
N GLY A 33 -5.85 25.24 -4.99
CA GLY A 33 -6.82 25.41 -3.91
C GLY A 33 -6.58 24.46 -2.74
N THR A 34 -7.42 24.57 -1.73
CA THR A 34 -7.30 23.85 -0.45
C THR A 34 -8.02 22.50 -0.41
N SER A 35 -8.48 22.01 -1.57
CA SER A 35 -9.20 20.71 -1.58
C SER A 35 -8.20 19.57 -1.39
N PRO A 36 -8.14 18.95 -0.20
CA PRO A 36 -7.25 17.83 0.03
C PRO A 36 -7.66 16.64 -0.85
N SER A 37 -6.68 15.91 -1.39
CA SER A 37 -6.93 14.62 -2.02
C SER A 37 -7.56 13.66 -1.00
N GLY A 38 -8.26 12.62 -1.45
CA GLY A 38 -8.90 11.66 -0.55
C GLY A 38 -7.93 11.06 0.49
N SER A 39 -6.67 10.80 0.11
CA SER A 39 -5.65 10.30 1.03
C SER A 39 -5.16 11.37 2.02
N GLU A 40 -5.06 12.63 1.60
CA GLU A 40 -4.72 13.75 2.49
C GLU A 40 -5.82 14.00 3.50
N LYS A 41 -7.08 13.91 3.10
CA LYS A 41 -8.24 14.04 3.98
C LYS A 41 -8.22 12.98 5.10
N VAL A 42 -8.01 11.72 4.75
CA VAL A 42 -7.91 10.63 5.73
C VAL A 42 -6.76 10.85 6.72
N ASN A 43 -5.60 11.31 6.24
CA ASN A 43 -4.47 11.61 7.10
C ASN A 43 -4.77 12.78 8.06
N MET A 44 -5.45 13.82 7.58
CA MET A 44 -5.80 14.98 8.42
C MET A 44 -6.85 14.65 9.47
N GLU A 45 -7.82 13.79 9.18
CA GLU A 45 -8.85 13.37 10.14
C GLU A 45 -8.26 12.63 11.35
N ASN A 46 -7.22 11.82 11.14
CA ASN A 46 -6.59 11.05 12.22
C ASN A 46 -5.47 11.80 12.96
N LEU A 47 -4.92 12.84 12.35
CA LEU A 47 -3.73 13.52 12.86
C LEU A 47 -3.94 14.14 14.27
N PRO A 48 -5.04 14.81 14.61
CA PRO A 48 -5.26 15.35 15.96
C PRO A 48 -5.27 14.26 17.02
N GLU A 49 -5.89 13.10 16.76
CA GLU A 49 -5.91 11.95 17.65
C GLU A 49 -4.50 11.42 17.90
N ILE A 50 -3.72 11.25 16.83
CA ILE A 50 -2.34 10.77 16.90
C ILE A 50 -1.46 11.74 17.70
N ILE A 51 -1.55 13.06 17.44
CA ILE A 51 -0.78 14.08 18.17
C ILE A 51 -1.13 14.06 19.66
N SER A 52 -2.40 13.98 20.00
CA SER A 52 -2.85 13.89 21.39
C SER A 52 -2.32 12.64 22.08
N ALA A 53 -2.38 11.49 21.41
CA ALA A 53 -1.89 10.22 21.94
C ALA A 53 -0.37 10.24 22.14
N VAL A 54 0.40 10.77 21.18
CA VAL A 54 1.86 10.93 21.31
C VAL A 54 2.22 11.81 22.50
N LYS A 55 1.54 12.96 22.68
CA LYS A 55 1.78 13.86 23.81
C LYS A 55 1.46 13.21 25.15
N LYS A 56 0.41 12.39 25.21
CA LYS A 56 -0.04 11.71 26.42
C LYS A 56 0.84 10.52 26.79
N GLU A 57 1.23 9.71 25.80
CA GLU A 57 1.91 8.44 26.03
C GLU A 57 3.44 8.54 25.93
N GLY A 58 3.96 9.60 25.32
CA GLY A 58 5.40 9.80 25.09
C GLY A 58 6.02 8.77 24.13
N LYS A 59 5.19 8.09 23.33
CA LYS A 59 5.61 7.05 22.40
C LYS A 59 5.51 7.53 20.94
N ALA A 60 6.42 7.06 20.09
CA ALA A 60 6.41 7.38 18.66
C ALA A 60 5.31 6.62 17.89
N ILE A 61 4.82 5.51 18.42
CA ILE A 61 3.79 4.67 17.82
C ILE A 61 2.63 4.57 18.80
N VAL A 62 1.50 5.11 18.42
CA VAL A 62 0.32 5.26 19.27
C VAL A 62 -0.97 5.04 18.49
N ALA A 63 -2.11 4.98 19.18
CA ALA A 63 -3.43 4.89 18.59
C ALA A 63 -3.55 3.76 17.53
N PRO A 64 -3.29 2.50 17.90
CA PRO A 64 -3.37 1.39 16.97
C PRO A 64 -4.78 1.26 16.41
N LYS A 65 -4.88 1.10 15.08
CA LYS A 65 -6.17 0.89 14.40
C LYS A 65 -6.16 -0.45 13.69
N ARG A 66 -7.23 -1.22 13.90
CA ARG A 66 -7.43 -2.48 13.20
C ARG A 66 -7.96 -2.20 11.80
N MET A 67 -7.28 -2.74 10.79
CA MET A 67 -7.68 -2.60 9.39
C MET A 67 -7.78 -3.96 8.72
N ARG A 68 -8.78 -4.10 7.86
CA ARG A 68 -8.87 -5.20 6.91
C ARG A 68 -8.49 -4.67 5.53
N VAL A 69 -7.46 -5.23 4.93
CA VAL A 69 -7.02 -4.87 3.58
C VAL A 69 -7.37 -6.01 2.63
N THR A 70 -8.06 -5.66 1.56
CA THR A 70 -8.40 -6.58 0.49
C THR A 70 -7.64 -6.19 -0.76
N TYR A 71 -6.83 -7.08 -1.30
CA TYR A 71 -6.24 -6.91 -2.62
C TYR A 71 -7.05 -7.67 -3.64
N THR A 72 -7.46 -6.96 -4.70
CA THR A 72 -8.08 -7.59 -5.87
C THR A 72 -7.20 -7.31 -7.08
N LEU A 73 -6.73 -8.36 -7.72
CA LEU A 73 -6.02 -8.27 -8.99
C LEU A 73 -6.90 -8.91 -10.06
N THR A 74 -7.21 -8.15 -11.09
CA THR A 74 -7.98 -8.62 -12.24
C THR A 74 -7.06 -8.66 -13.46
N VAL A 75 -7.05 -9.77 -14.16
CA VAL A 75 -6.42 -9.90 -15.47
C VAL A 75 -7.54 -9.93 -16.51
N ASP A 76 -7.43 -9.08 -17.52
CA ASP A 76 -8.46 -8.95 -18.55
C ASP A 76 -8.69 -10.26 -19.28
N THR A 77 -9.92 -10.44 -19.74
CA THR A 77 -10.34 -11.62 -20.52
C THR A 77 -9.42 -11.79 -21.75
N ASN A 78 -8.93 -13.00 -21.94
CA ASN A 78 -8.04 -13.36 -23.04
C ASN A 78 -6.70 -12.60 -23.10
N ALA A 79 -6.31 -11.87 -22.06
CA ALA A 79 -4.99 -11.23 -21.99
C ALA A 79 -3.85 -12.25 -21.92
N VAL A 80 -4.14 -13.45 -21.45
CA VAL A 80 -3.23 -14.58 -21.41
C VAL A 80 -3.88 -15.76 -22.12
N PRO A 81 -3.16 -16.48 -23.02
CA PRO A 81 -3.72 -17.64 -23.69
C PRO A 81 -4.21 -18.71 -22.73
N ALA A 82 -5.35 -19.34 -23.04
CA ALA A 82 -5.94 -20.39 -22.23
C ALA A 82 -4.93 -21.50 -21.88
N GLY A 83 -4.98 -21.99 -20.66
CA GLY A 83 -4.08 -23.02 -20.13
C GLY A 83 -2.70 -22.54 -19.70
N LYS A 84 -2.31 -21.30 -20.00
CA LYS A 84 -1.06 -20.69 -19.49
C LYS A 84 -1.21 -20.27 -18.03
N ILE A 85 -0.09 -20.27 -17.33
CA ILE A 85 -0.06 -19.90 -15.92
C ILE A 85 0.13 -18.39 -15.77
N ILE A 86 -0.78 -17.77 -15.04
CA ILE A 86 -0.67 -16.39 -14.56
C ILE A 86 -0.04 -16.45 -13.18
N ARG A 87 1.01 -15.66 -12.97
CA ARG A 87 1.71 -15.55 -11.69
C ARG A 87 1.49 -14.18 -11.09
N CYS A 88 1.23 -14.15 -9.80
CA CYS A 88 0.96 -12.91 -9.07
C CYS A 88 1.82 -12.85 -7.82
N TRP A 89 2.43 -11.67 -7.58
CA TRP A 89 3.13 -11.33 -6.34
C TRP A 89 2.44 -10.12 -5.73
N LEU A 90 1.79 -10.32 -4.61
CA LEU A 90 1.13 -9.24 -3.87
C LEU A 90 2.00 -8.80 -2.70
N PRO A 91 2.12 -7.48 -2.45
CA PRO A 91 2.75 -7.01 -1.23
C PRO A 91 2.05 -7.59 0.01
N TYR A 92 2.82 -8.07 0.95
CA TYR A 92 2.33 -8.58 2.23
C TYR A 92 3.04 -7.85 3.38
N PRO A 93 2.34 -7.49 4.46
CA PRO A 93 2.97 -6.82 5.60
C PRO A 93 4.03 -7.68 6.27
N ARG A 94 5.07 -7.04 6.73
CA ARG A 94 6.10 -7.69 7.54
C ARG A 94 5.67 -7.72 8.99
N GLN A 95 5.77 -8.89 9.63
CA GLN A 95 5.43 -9.04 11.05
C GLN A 95 6.48 -8.48 12.01
N ASP A 96 7.69 -8.21 11.52
CA ASP A 96 8.81 -7.66 12.29
C ASP A 96 8.84 -6.12 12.34
N GLN A 97 7.79 -5.47 11.85
CA GLN A 97 7.70 -4.01 11.85
C GLN A 97 6.87 -3.51 13.02
N ALA A 98 7.42 -2.58 13.79
CA ALA A 98 6.72 -1.99 14.93
C ALA A 98 5.37 -1.34 14.59
N ARG A 99 5.19 -0.93 13.32
CA ARG A 99 3.94 -0.35 12.82
C ARG A 99 2.92 -1.36 12.33
N GLN A 100 3.32 -2.60 12.12
CA GLN A 100 2.49 -3.68 11.57
C GLN A 100 2.52 -4.84 12.56
N GLN A 101 1.67 -4.76 13.57
CA GLN A 101 1.56 -5.76 14.62
C GLN A 101 0.34 -6.64 14.38
N ASP A 102 0.36 -7.85 14.91
CA ASP A 102 -0.76 -8.80 14.86
C ASP A 102 -1.29 -9.04 13.43
N VAL A 103 -0.36 -9.19 12.48
CA VAL A 103 -0.71 -9.46 11.09
C VAL A 103 -1.27 -10.88 10.97
N GLU A 104 -2.52 -10.98 10.54
CA GLU A 104 -3.23 -12.25 10.33
C GLU A 104 -3.56 -12.42 8.85
N PHE A 105 -3.22 -13.56 8.29
CA PHE A 105 -3.66 -13.96 6.97
C PHE A 105 -5.03 -14.61 7.05
N ILE A 106 -6.03 -14.06 6.39
CA ILE A 106 -7.38 -14.59 6.44
C ILE A 106 -7.62 -15.62 5.34
N SER A 107 -7.38 -15.25 4.09
CA SER A 107 -7.56 -16.16 2.97
C SER A 107 -6.96 -15.64 1.67
N ALA A 108 -6.68 -16.56 0.75
CA ALA A 108 -6.44 -16.27 -0.67
C ALA A 108 -7.53 -16.91 -1.52
N SER A 109 -7.70 -16.43 -2.76
CA SER A 109 -8.62 -17.02 -3.73
C SER A 109 -8.12 -18.36 -4.24
N GLU A 110 -6.81 -18.48 -4.38
CA GLU A 110 -6.18 -19.70 -4.87
C GLU A 110 -5.70 -20.55 -3.71
N PRO A 111 -5.91 -21.88 -3.79
CA PRO A 111 -5.52 -22.80 -2.72
C PRO A 111 -4.00 -22.95 -2.61
N GLN A 112 -3.29 -22.69 -3.71
CA GLN A 112 -1.82 -22.74 -3.78
C GLN A 112 -1.25 -21.34 -3.69
N TYR A 113 -0.70 -21.00 -2.54
CA TYR A 113 -0.01 -19.75 -2.30
C TYR A 113 1.24 -19.98 -1.46
N THR A 114 2.19 -19.08 -1.59
CA THR A 114 3.46 -19.13 -0.85
C THR A 114 3.83 -17.74 -0.37
N PHE A 115 4.23 -17.62 0.89
CA PHE A 115 4.84 -16.39 1.40
C PHE A 115 6.34 -16.38 1.11
N SER A 116 6.87 -15.19 0.86
CA SER A 116 8.32 -15.01 0.79
C SER A 116 8.99 -15.39 2.12
N SER A 117 10.27 -15.78 2.05
CA SER A 117 11.06 -16.01 3.27
C SER A 117 11.05 -14.77 4.17
N PRO A 118 10.99 -14.94 5.51
CA PRO A 118 11.12 -13.83 6.46
C PRO A 118 12.41 -13.02 6.30
N GLU A 119 13.46 -13.61 5.73
CA GLU A 119 14.75 -12.96 5.46
C GLU A 119 14.67 -11.95 4.30
N CYS A 120 13.63 -12.04 3.46
CA CYS A 120 13.46 -11.11 2.36
C CYS A 120 13.12 -9.71 2.88
N ARG A 121 13.74 -8.69 2.28
CA ARG A 121 13.45 -7.28 2.62
C ARG A 121 12.00 -6.88 2.40
N HIS A 122 11.36 -7.49 1.40
CA HIS A 122 9.97 -7.27 1.07
C HIS A 122 9.19 -8.57 1.27
N SER A 123 8.15 -8.50 2.09
CA SER A 123 7.25 -9.63 2.23
C SER A 123 6.25 -9.64 1.09
N THR A 124 6.06 -10.78 0.47
CA THR A 124 5.14 -10.98 -0.64
C THR A 124 4.35 -12.26 -0.48
N LEU A 125 3.14 -12.26 -0.99
CA LEU A 125 2.31 -13.43 -1.19
C LEU A 125 2.35 -13.78 -2.68
N TYR A 126 2.85 -14.94 -3.00
CA TYR A 126 2.86 -15.50 -4.35
C TYR A 126 1.66 -16.42 -4.55
N MET A 127 1.02 -16.30 -5.70
CA MET A 127 -0.06 -17.16 -6.15
C MET A 127 0.07 -17.41 -7.64
N GLU A 128 -0.49 -18.53 -8.11
CA GLU A 128 -0.62 -18.77 -9.54
C GLU A 128 -1.99 -19.37 -9.88
N LYS A 129 -2.45 -19.08 -11.11
CA LYS A 129 -3.70 -19.58 -11.65
C LYS A 129 -3.57 -19.84 -13.12
N ARG A 130 -4.25 -20.87 -13.64
CA ARG A 130 -4.37 -21.10 -15.09
C ARG A 130 -5.37 -20.15 -15.70
N ALA A 131 -5.00 -19.56 -16.83
CA ALA A 131 -5.93 -18.79 -17.65
C ALA A 131 -7.02 -19.70 -18.24
N VAL A 132 -8.27 -19.24 -18.18
CA VAL A 132 -9.43 -19.89 -18.78
C VAL A 132 -9.92 -19.04 -19.94
N GLU A 133 -10.30 -19.68 -21.04
CA GLU A 133 -10.79 -18.98 -22.22
C GLU A 133 -12.12 -18.28 -21.92
N GLY A 134 -12.24 -17.03 -22.35
CA GLY A 134 -13.49 -16.26 -22.20
C GLY A 134 -13.76 -15.74 -20.79
N GLU A 135 -12.96 -16.11 -19.80
CA GLU A 135 -13.13 -15.63 -18.44
C GLU A 135 -12.06 -14.61 -18.04
N PRO A 136 -12.41 -13.51 -17.37
CA PRO A 136 -11.42 -12.69 -16.70
C PRO A 136 -10.83 -13.50 -15.55
N THR A 137 -9.52 -13.56 -15.48
CA THR A 137 -8.86 -14.18 -14.34
C THR A 137 -8.92 -13.19 -13.18
N VAL A 138 -9.97 -13.29 -12.40
CA VAL A 138 -10.15 -12.50 -11.17
C VAL A 138 -9.50 -13.29 -10.04
N SER A 139 -8.67 -12.63 -9.26
CA SER A 139 -8.31 -13.08 -7.93
C SER A 139 -9.20 -12.35 -6.90
N PRO A 140 -10.43 -12.79 -6.68
CA PRO A 140 -11.30 -12.16 -5.72
C PRO A 140 -11.34 -12.98 -4.43
N LYS A 141 -10.51 -12.61 -3.50
CA LYS A 141 -10.84 -12.74 -2.08
C LYS A 141 -10.01 -11.75 -1.28
N PRO A 142 -10.61 -11.15 -0.27
CA PRO A 142 -9.92 -10.17 0.54
C PRO A 142 -8.74 -10.80 1.28
N LEU A 143 -7.57 -10.23 1.08
CA LEU A 143 -6.50 -10.35 2.03
C LEU A 143 -6.91 -9.46 3.21
N SER A 144 -7.31 -10.05 4.30
CA SER A 144 -7.60 -9.28 5.51
C SER A 144 -6.34 -9.15 6.32
N LEU A 145 -6.00 -7.92 6.60
CA LEU A 145 -4.90 -7.57 7.48
C LEU A 145 -5.47 -7.02 8.78
N PRO A 146 -4.94 -7.44 9.92
CA PRO A 146 -5.31 -6.89 11.21
C PRO A 146 -4.71 -5.51 11.46
N PRO A 147 -4.88 -4.95 12.63
CA PRO A 147 -4.62 -3.55 12.90
C PRO A 147 -3.20 -3.14 12.66
N THR A 148 -3.06 -2.00 12.03
CA THR A 148 -1.80 -1.28 11.94
C THR A 148 -1.78 -0.22 13.04
N ALA A 149 -0.71 -0.18 13.81
CA ALA A 149 -0.50 0.94 14.72
C ALA A 149 -0.10 2.19 13.91
N ASN A 150 -0.74 3.31 14.16
CA ASN A 150 -0.38 4.58 13.56
C ASN A 150 0.89 5.11 14.23
N GLY A 151 1.92 5.40 13.44
CA GLY A 151 3.13 6.04 13.91
C GLY A 151 3.33 7.38 13.23
N ILE A 152 3.79 8.37 13.98
CA ILE A 152 4.35 9.60 13.42
C ILE A 152 5.83 9.34 13.17
N ILE A 153 6.31 9.69 11.98
CA ILE A 153 7.75 9.73 11.64
C ILE A 153 8.26 11.11 11.97
#